data_9fda3e40d33e26cd952f528f9b32d581
#
_entry.id   9fda3e40d33e26cd952f528f9b32d581
#
_cell.length_a   1.000
_cell.length_b   1.000
_cell.length_c   1.000
_cell.angle_alpha   90.00
_cell.angle_beta   90.00
_cell.angle_gamma   90.00
#
_symmetry.space_group_name_H-M   'P 1'
#
loop_
_entity.id
_entity.type
_entity.pdbx_description
1 polymer ?
#
loop_
_entity_poly.entity_id
_entity_poly.type
_entity_poly.pdbx_seq_one_letter_code
_entity_poly.pdbx_strand_id
1 'polypeptide(L)'
;MLRRHDCDHADRKRQYRNRRLGIIQMRIETERFGSIQFDERELFLFPQGLIGLETLRQWALLPDPANPTVAWLQSASRGDRALALISPRAFVPGSRVHVSQRSLECLHLRCDHRTYVLTTVAGGVGRLTTNLRAPIIMNLDRRLGCQVVTGDDQPMQHLLPSSSAHSSRLAA
;
A
#
# COMPACT_ATOMS: atom_id res chain seq x y z
N MET A 1 25.28 30.86 15.36
CA MET A 1 23.95 31.14 15.99
C MET A 1 22.96 31.41 14.85
N LEU A 2 22.42 30.34 14.23
CA LEU A 2 21.53 30.38 13.05
C LEU A 2 20.08 30.22 13.49
N ARG A 3 19.26 31.11 12.97
CA ARG A 3 17.91 31.42 13.42
C ARG A 3 16.91 30.27 13.19
N ARG A 4 16.28 29.80 14.29
CA ARG A 4 15.16 28.83 14.30
C ARG A 4 13.79 29.44 13.90
N HIS A 5 13.74 30.64 13.33
CA HIS A 5 12.48 31.37 13.11
C HIS A 5 11.83 31.19 11.72
N ASP A 6 12.53 30.65 10.72
CA ASP A 6 11.97 30.60 9.36
C ASP A 6 11.14 29.32 9.06
N CYS A 7 11.35 28.22 9.79
CA CYS A 7 10.58 26.98 9.58
C CYS A 7 9.14 27.11 10.08
N ASP A 8 8.94 27.82 11.21
CA ASP A 8 7.63 27.92 11.87
C ASP A 8 6.62 28.76 11.05
N HIS A 9 7.12 29.72 10.25
CA HIS A 9 6.27 30.61 9.45
C HIS A 9 5.75 29.95 8.16
N ALA A 10 6.53 29.04 7.57
CA ALA A 10 6.15 28.27 6.38
C ALA A 10 5.10 27.21 6.72
N ASP A 11 5.23 26.59 7.88
CA ASP A 11 4.31 25.53 8.36
C ASP A 11 2.94 26.14 8.75
N ARG A 12 2.93 27.31 9.39
CA ARG A 12 1.70 28.05 9.69
C ARG A 12 0.96 28.51 8.44
N LYS A 13 1.67 28.98 7.40
CA LYS A 13 1.05 29.37 6.12
C LYS A 13 0.47 28.16 5.37
N ARG A 14 1.10 26.98 5.48
CA ARG A 14 0.63 25.73 4.89
C ARG A 14 -0.63 25.24 5.60
N GLN A 15 -0.67 25.29 6.95
CA GLN A 15 -1.87 24.99 7.75
C GLN A 15 -3.03 25.94 7.47
N TYR A 16 -2.78 27.25 7.32
CA TYR A 16 -3.82 28.24 7.01
C TYR A 16 -4.41 28.04 5.60
N ARG A 17 -3.57 27.70 4.62
CA ARG A 17 -4.02 27.42 3.25
C ARG A 17 -4.85 26.14 3.16
N ASN A 18 -4.49 25.11 3.94
CA ASN A 18 -5.20 23.85 4.00
C ASN A 18 -6.58 23.96 4.66
N ARG A 19 -6.74 24.81 5.68
CA ARG A 19 -8.05 25.11 6.30
C ARG A 19 -9.03 25.77 5.34
N ARG A 20 -8.57 26.63 4.42
CA ARG A 20 -9.44 27.27 3.41
C ARG A 20 -9.90 26.31 2.31
N LEU A 21 -9.21 25.21 2.09
CA LEU A 21 -9.54 24.19 1.07
C LEU A 21 -10.30 22.97 1.65
N GLY A 22 -10.63 22.98 2.94
CA GLY A 22 -11.27 21.82 3.60
C GLY A 22 -10.39 20.56 3.63
N ILE A 23 -9.06 20.73 3.58
CA ILE A 23 -8.10 19.62 3.64
C ILE A 23 -7.89 19.24 5.11
N ILE A 24 -8.32 18.05 5.47
CA ILE A 24 -8.04 17.48 6.79
C ILE A 24 -6.70 16.75 6.70
N GLN A 25 -5.67 17.33 7.31
CA GLN A 25 -4.39 16.67 7.48
C GLN A 25 -4.43 15.83 8.75
N MET A 26 -4.12 14.55 8.59
CA MET A 26 -3.97 13.58 9.67
C MET A 26 -2.47 13.35 9.92
N ARG A 27 -2.10 13.22 11.18
CA ARG A 27 -0.76 12.84 11.61
C ARG A 27 -0.85 11.57 12.42
N ILE A 28 0.02 10.61 12.10
CA ILE A 28 0.16 9.37 12.86
C ILE A 28 1.64 9.10 13.16
N GLU A 29 1.90 8.69 14.37
CA GLU A 29 3.22 8.16 14.76
C GLU A 29 3.26 6.68 14.40
N THR A 30 4.23 6.28 13.59
CA THR A 30 4.39 4.90 13.12
C THR A 30 5.71 4.32 13.60
N GLU A 31 5.72 3.01 13.86
CA GLU A 31 6.94 2.32 14.27
C GLU A 31 7.98 2.25 13.13
N ARG A 32 7.52 2.19 11.88
CA ARG A 32 8.40 2.00 10.73
C ARG A 32 8.86 3.30 10.09
N PHE A 33 8.00 4.29 9.99
CA PHE A 33 8.23 5.50 9.20
C PHE A 33 8.35 6.75 10.08
N GLY A 34 8.30 6.59 11.42
CA GLY A 34 8.22 7.73 12.33
C GLY A 34 6.91 8.49 12.15
N SER A 35 6.95 9.80 12.33
CA SER A 35 5.79 10.67 12.17
C SER A 35 5.51 10.92 10.71
N ILE A 36 4.35 10.48 10.22
CA ILE A 36 3.88 10.74 8.87
C ILE A 36 2.64 11.62 8.87
N GLN A 37 2.54 12.47 7.85
CA GLN A 37 1.38 13.32 7.62
C GLN A 37 0.79 13.00 6.25
N PHE A 38 -0.52 12.87 6.18
CA PHE A 38 -1.24 12.62 4.95
C PHE A 38 -2.60 13.34 4.95
N ASP A 39 -3.10 13.60 3.76
CA ASP A 39 -4.46 14.10 3.56
C ASP A 39 -5.44 12.92 3.67
N GLU A 40 -6.55 13.11 4.38
CA GLU A 40 -7.60 12.08 4.48
C GLU A 40 -8.04 11.57 3.09
N ARG A 41 -8.01 12.43 2.07
CA ARG A 41 -8.34 12.09 0.68
C ARG A 41 -7.32 11.18 -0.01
N GLU A 42 -6.11 11.05 0.55
CA GLU A 42 -5.07 10.15 0.05
C GLU A 42 -5.23 8.72 0.58
N LEU A 43 -6.06 8.54 1.61
CA LEU A 43 -6.31 7.25 2.20
C LEU A 43 -7.14 6.34 1.29
N PHE A 44 -6.81 5.07 1.35
CA PHE A 44 -7.62 4.01 0.77
C PHE A 44 -8.59 3.46 1.80
N LEU A 45 -9.86 3.39 1.43
CA LEU A 45 -10.88 2.73 2.24
C LEU A 45 -11.00 1.25 1.79
N PHE A 46 -10.92 0.36 2.76
CA PHE A 46 -11.22 -1.06 2.61
C PHE A 46 -12.56 -1.36 3.29
N PRO A 47 -13.67 -1.38 2.58
CA PRO A 47 -15.00 -1.48 3.18
C PRO A 47 -15.21 -2.74 4.02
N GLN A 48 -14.52 -3.82 3.71
CA GLN A 48 -14.55 -5.10 4.44
C GLN A 48 -13.32 -5.29 5.34
N GLY A 49 -12.36 -4.34 5.32
CA GLY A 49 -11.04 -4.51 5.93
C GLY A 49 -10.16 -5.47 5.14
N LEU A 50 -9.06 -5.88 5.77
CA LEU A 50 -8.17 -6.92 5.28
C LEU A 50 -8.36 -8.18 6.13
N ILE A 51 -8.08 -9.35 5.57
CA ILE A 51 -8.21 -10.64 6.25
C ILE A 51 -7.33 -10.64 7.51
N GLY A 52 -7.93 -10.86 8.68
CA GLY A 52 -7.29 -10.78 9.97
C GLY A 52 -7.08 -9.37 10.53
N LEU A 53 -7.51 -8.34 9.80
CA LEU A 53 -7.44 -6.92 10.18
C LEU A 53 -8.74 -6.18 9.80
N GLU A 54 -9.87 -6.84 9.95
CA GLU A 54 -11.17 -6.39 9.46
C GLU A 54 -11.64 -5.07 10.10
N THR A 55 -11.15 -4.75 11.27
CA THR A 55 -11.46 -3.49 11.98
C THR A 55 -10.68 -2.28 11.44
N LEU A 56 -9.56 -2.52 10.76
CA LEU A 56 -8.73 -1.48 10.17
C LEU A 56 -9.17 -1.22 8.73
N ARG A 57 -9.81 -0.08 8.51
CA ARG A 57 -10.48 0.22 7.25
C ARG A 57 -9.77 1.27 6.40
N GLN A 58 -9.00 2.15 7.02
CA GLN A 58 -8.32 3.26 6.35
C GLN A 58 -6.82 3.05 6.34
N TRP A 59 -6.23 3.15 5.16
CA TRP A 59 -4.83 2.84 4.93
C TRP A 59 -4.17 3.86 4.00
N ALA A 60 -2.96 4.27 4.33
CA ALA A 60 -2.09 5.04 3.45
C ALA A 60 -1.22 4.09 2.62
N LEU A 61 -1.12 4.33 1.31
CA LEU A 61 -0.19 3.62 0.45
C LEU A 61 1.09 4.45 0.32
N LEU A 62 2.19 3.93 0.83
CA LEU A 62 3.49 4.59 0.88
C LEU A 62 4.50 3.84 0.02
N PRO A 63 5.31 4.53 -0.80
CA PRO A 63 6.44 3.90 -1.48
C PRO A 63 7.52 3.52 -0.46
N ASP A 64 8.22 2.42 -0.69
CA ASP A 64 9.43 2.12 0.08
C ASP A 64 10.58 3.02 -0.39
N PRO A 65 11.27 3.75 0.51
CA PRO A 65 12.32 4.68 0.13
C PRO A 65 13.57 4.00 -0.44
N ALA A 66 13.80 2.73 -0.10
CA ALA A 66 14.98 1.97 -0.51
C ALA A 66 14.72 1.03 -1.68
N ASN A 67 13.45 0.66 -1.92
CA ASN A 67 13.11 -0.32 -2.96
C ASN A 67 11.85 0.08 -3.72
N PRO A 68 11.97 0.57 -4.98
CA PRO A 68 10.83 1.04 -5.77
C PRO A 68 9.84 -0.07 -6.17
N THR A 69 10.19 -1.35 -5.98
CA THR A 69 9.29 -2.47 -6.26
C THR A 69 8.39 -2.82 -5.07
N VAL A 70 8.63 -2.19 -3.92
CA VAL A 70 7.89 -2.40 -2.68
C VAL A 70 7.04 -1.18 -2.37
N ALA A 71 5.82 -1.40 -1.96
CA ALA A 71 4.96 -0.40 -1.34
C ALA A 71 4.55 -0.86 0.06
N TRP A 72 4.15 0.08 0.89
CA TRP A 72 3.67 -0.20 2.23
C TRP A 72 2.24 0.27 2.39
N LEU A 73 1.39 -0.59 2.92
CA LEU A 73 0.05 -0.24 3.33
C LEU A 73 0.10 0.01 4.84
N GLN A 74 0.14 1.29 5.24
CA GLN A 74 0.19 1.74 6.63
C GLN A 74 -1.22 2.05 7.12
N SER A 75 -1.62 1.46 8.24
CA SER A 75 -2.90 1.80 8.87
C SER A 75 -2.93 3.25 9.32
N ALA A 76 -4.02 3.96 9.01
CA ALA A 76 -4.24 5.34 9.44
C ALA A 76 -4.63 5.46 10.91
N SER A 77 -5.01 4.37 11.58
CA SER A 77 -5.46 4.35 12.98
C SER A 77 -4.50 3.59 13.93
N ARG A 78 -3.59 2.80 13.39
CA ARG A 78 -2.67 1.96 14.15
C ARG A 78 -1.26 2.10 13.59
N GLY A 79 -0.39 2.83 14.30
CA GLY A 79 1.00 3.10 13.87
C GLY A 79 1.88 1.84 13.81
N ASP A 80 1.53 0.81 14.57
CA ASP A 80 2.20 -0.48 14.64
C ASP A 80 1.77 -1.45 13.50
N ARG A 81 0.85 -1.03 12.61
CA ARG A 81 0.31 -1.89 11.55
C ARG A 81 0.66 -1.36 10.17
N ALA A 82 1.66 -2.00 9.57
CA ALA A 82 2.07 -1.78 8.19
C ALA A 82 2.27 -3.12 7.48
N LEU A 83 1.85 -3.21 6.22
CA LEU A 83 2.00 -4.40 5.39
C LEU A 83 2.88 -4.07 4.19
N ALA A 84 3.95 -4.84 4.00
CA ALA A 84 4.75 -4.75 2.78
C ALA A 84 3.99 -5.38 1.61
N LEU A 85 3.95 -4.69 0.49
CA LEU A 85 3.24 -5.08 -0.71
C LEU A 85 4.17 -5.05 -1.93
N ILE A 86 3.97 -5.99 -2.84
CA ILE A 86 4.64 -6.04 -4.14
C ILE A 86 3.62 -6.30 -5.25
N SER A 87 3.97 -5.91 -6.48
CA SER A 87 3.24 -6.39 -7.65
C SER A 87 3.66 -7.83 -7.98
N PRO A 88 2.75 -8.82 -7.98
CA PRO A 88 3.12 -10.19 -8.30
C PRO A 88 3.74 -10.34 -9.69
N ARG A 89 3.35 -9.50 -10.65
CA ARG A 89 3.88 -9.53 -12.03
C ARG A 89 5.38 -9.25 -12.11
N ALA A 90 5.93 -8.51 -11.16
CA ALA A 90 7.37 -8.21 -11.12
C ALA A 90 8.21 -9.43 -10.72
N PHE A 91 7.64 -10.39 -9.99
CA PHE A 91 8.36 -11.53 -9.41
C PHE A 91 7.89 -12.87 -9.94
N VAL A 92 6.65 -12.95 -10.42
CA VAL A 92 6.03 -14.16 -10.98
C VAL A 92 5.49 -13.82 -12.37
N PRO A 93 6.34 -13.87 -13.40
CA PRO A 93 5.93 -13.62 -14.79
C PRO A 93 4.78 -14.55 -15.19
N GLY A 94 3.74 -14.00 -15.82
CA GLY A 94 2.56 -14.76 -16.22
C GLY A 94 1.53 -14.99 -15.10
N SER A 95 1.79 -14.49 -13.88
CA SER A 95 0.80 -14.53 -12.80
C SER A 95 -0.50 -13.85 -13.24
N ARG A 96 -1.60 -14.59 -13.16
CA ARG A 96 -2.95 -14.11 -13.41
C ARG A 96 -3.74 -14.26 -12.13
N VAL A 97 -4.56 -13.27 -11.84
CA VAL A 97 -5.46 -13.26 -10.69
C VAL A 97 -6.87 -13.44 -11.23
N HIS A 98 -7.45 -14.59 -10.95
CA HIS A 98 -8.84 -14.90 -11.31
C HIS A 98 -9.72 -14.68 -10.08
N VAL A 99 -10.56 -13.65 -10.14
CA VAL A 99 -11.51 -13.33 -9.08
C VAL A 99 -12.89 -13.14 -9.68
N SER A 100 -13.92 -13.46 -8.90
CA SER A 100 -15.29 -13.23 -9.33
C SER A 100 -15.59 -11.74 -9.39
N GLN A 101 -16.42 -11.32 -10.32
CA GLN A 101 -16.88 -9.93 -10.42
C GLN A 101 -17.57 -9.48 -9.12
N ARG A 102 -18.31 -10.36 -8.47
CA ARG A 102 -18.97 -10.11 -7.19
C ARG A 102 -17.98 -9.72 -6.08
N SER A 103 -16.81 -10.33 -6.05
CA SER A 103 -15.76 -10.01 -5.08
C SER A 103 -15.18 -8.60 -5.27
N LEU A 104 -15.35 -8.00 -6.44
CA LEU A 104 -14.85 -6.67 -6.81
C LEU A 104 -15.92 -5.57 -6.75
N GLU A 105 -17.16 -5.89 -6.42
CA GLU A 105 -18.27 -4.91 -6.39
C GLU A 105 -17.97 -3.72 -5.47
N CYS A 106 -17.33 -3.98 -4.32
CA CYS A 106 -16.96 -2.94 -3.35
C CYS A 106 -15.94 -1.92 -3.89
N LEU A 107 -15.26 -2.21 -5.00
CA LEU A 107 -14.31 -1.30 -5.64
C LEU A 107 -14.97 -0.34 -6.62
N HIS A 108 -16.22 -0.56 -7.01
CA HIS A 108 -16.95 0.24 -8.00
C HIS A 108 -16.11 0.51 -9.26
N LEU A 109 -15.49 -0.56 -9.81
CA LEU A 109 -14.61 -0.46 -10.97
C LEU A 109 -15.34 -0.02 -12.22
N ARG A 110 -14.68 0.82 -13.01
CA ARG A 110 -15.07 1.20 -14.36
C ARG A 110 -13.91 0.88 -15.32
N CYS A 111 -14.19 0.81 -16.60
CA CYS A 111 -13.18 0.45 -17.62
C CYS A 111 -12.01 1.45 -17.72
N ASP A 112 -12.22 2.69 -17.31
CA ASP A 112 -11.25 3.78 -17.32
C ASP A 112 -10.47 3.92 -16.01
N HIS A 113 -10.82 3.15 -14.96
CA HIS A 113 -10.16 3.25 -13.67
C HIS A 113 -8.80 2.53 -13.66
N ARG A 114 -7.82 3.20 -13.05
CA ARG A 114 -6.51 2.62 -12.77
C ARG A 114 -6.60 1.66 -11.59
N THR A 115 -6.09 0.45 -11.79
CA THR A 115 -6.20 -0.62 -10.81
C THR A 115 -4.82 -1.21 -10.53
N TYR A 116 -4.49 -1.39 -9.25
CA TYR A 116 -3.33 -2.18 -8.81
C TYR A 116 -3.77 -3.52 -8.27
N VAL A 117 -2.98 -4.55 -8.63
CA VAL A 117 -3.03 -5.87 -7.98
C VAL A 117 -1.72 -6.05 -7.24
N LEU A 118 -1.80 -6.20 -5.94
CA LEU A 118 -0.66 -6.30 -5.03
C LEU A 118 -0.82 -7.54 -4.16
N THR A 119 0.30 -8.05 -3.68
CA THR A 119 0.32 -9.19 -2.75
C THR A 119 1.19 -8.84 -1.55
N THR A 120 0.81 -9.37 -0.38
CA THR A 120 1.55 -9.15 0.85
C THR A 120 2.86 -9.92 0.85
N VAL A 121 3.91 -9.29 1.40
CA VAL A 121 5.21 -9.92 1.64
C VAL A 121 5.34 -10.27 3.12
N ALA A 122 5.81 -11.49 3.38
CA ALA A 122 6.09 -11.99 4.72
C ALA A 122 7.43 -12.73 4.75
N GLY A 123 7.96 -12.96 5.94
CA GLY A 123 9.21 -13.68 6.15
C GLY A 123 10.32 -12.82 6.72
N GLY A 124 11.53 -13.37 6.80
CA GLY A 124 12.72 -12.73 7.32
C GLY A 124 13.84 -12.64 6.28
N VAL A 125 14.99 -12.12 6.72
CA VAL A 125 16.18 -11.96 5.87
C VAL A 125 16.52 -13.28 5.16
N GLY A 126 16.63 -13.22 3.84
CA GLY A 126 16.99 -14.35 2.98
C GLY A 126 15.83 -15.32 2.64
N ARG A 127 14.66 -15.19 3.26
CA ARG A 127 13.49 -16.04 2.98
C ARG A 127 12.19 -15.23 2.99
N LEU A 128 12.02 -14.41 1.97
CA LEU A 128 10.79 -13.66 1.76
C LEU A 128 9.80 -14.48 0.93
N THR A 129 8.54 -14.43 1.30
CA THR A 129 7.44 -15.06 0.58
C THR A 129 6.35 -14.06 0.27
N THR A 130 5.54 -14.34 -0.74
CA THR A 130 4.36 -13.56 -1.06
C THR A 130 3.12 -14.44 -1.14
N ASN A 131 1.98 -13.88 -0.73
CA ASN A 131 0.71 -14.58 -0.76
C ASN A 131 -0.01 -14.32 -2.09
N LEU A 132 0.09 -15.26 -3.02
CA LEU A 132 -0.60 -15.17 -4.32
C LEU A 132 -2.08 -15.55 -4.23
N ARG A 133 -2.49 -16.27 -3.17
CA ARG A 133 -3.87 -16.73 -2.99
C ARG A 133 -4.82 -15.64 -2.51
N ALA A 134 -4.31 -14.63 -1.81
CA ALA A 134 -5.12 -13.54 -1.27
C ALA A 134 -4.59 -12.16 -1.68
N PRO A 135 -4.65 -11.82 -2.99
CA PRO A 135 -4.20 -10.52 -3.48
C PRO A 135 -5.08 -9.39 -2.97
N ILE A 136 -4.46 -8.22 -2.87
CA ILE A 136 -5.11 -6.95 -2.59
C ILE A 136 -5.32 -6.23 -3.92
N ILE A 137 -6.55 -5.85 -4.21
CA ILE A 137 -6.92 -5.12 -5.42
C ILE A 137 -7.33 -3.71 -5.02
N MET A 138 -6.74 -2.71 -5.68
CA MET A 138 -6.95 -1.30 -5.34
C MET A 138 -7.40 -0.52 -6.56
N ASN A 139 -8.51 0.21 -6.41
CA ASN A 139 -8.96 1.22 -7.35
C ASN A 139 -8.34 2.56 -6.97
N LEU A 140 -7.38 3.06 -7.75
CA LEU A 140 -6.63 4.27 -7.43
C LEU A 140 -7.47 5.53 -7.57
N ASP A 141 -8.42 5.54 -8.49
CA ASP A 141 -9.23 6.73 -8.77
C ASP A 141 -10.34 6.93 -7.75
N ARG A 142 -10.83 5.82 -7.17
CA ARG A 142 -11.85 5.82 -6.11
C ARG A 142 -11.28 5.73 -4.70
N ARG A 143 -9.98 5.47 -4.57
CA ARG A 143 -9.33 5.21 -3.27
C ARG A 143 -10.02 4.09 -2.48
N LEU A 144 -10.38 3.01 -3.19
CA LEU A 144 -10.97 1.82 -2.62
C LEU A 144 -10.03 0.63 -2.74
N GLY A 145 -10.03 -0.22 -1.73
CA GLY A 145 -9.26 -1.46 -1.73
C GLY A 145 -10.09 -2.64 -1.24
N CYS A 146 -9.77 -3.82 -1.71
CA CYS A 146 -10.28 -5.07 -1.15
C CYS A 146 -9.20 -6.15 -1.19
N GLN A 147 -9.25 -7.08 -0.26
CA GLN A 147 -8.50 -8.32 -0.32
C GLN A 147 -9.45 -9.44 -0.70
N VAL A 148 -9.09 -10.23 -1.69
CA VAL A 148 -9.92 -11.32 -2.20
C VAL A 148 -9.16 -12.64 -2.14
N VAL A 149 -9.88 -13.73 -1.86
CA VAL A 149 -9.31 -15.06 -2.00
C VAL A 149 -9.58 -15.55 -3.42
N THR A 150 -8.52 -15.92 -4.15
CA THR A 150 -8.66 -16.44 -5.52
C THR A 150 -9.26 -17.85 -5.48
N GLY A 151 -10.03 -18.16 -6.54
CA GLY A 151 -10.54 -19.53 -6.74
C GLY A 151 -9.49 -20.52 -7.22
N ASP A 152 -8.35 -20.01 -7.69
CA ASP A 152 -7.24 -20.82 -8.21
C ASP A 152 -6.41 -21.40 -7.09
N ASP A 153 -5.74 -22.52 -7.35
CA ASP A 153 -4.80 -23.15 -6.41
C ASP A 153 -3.46 -22.43 -6.38
N GLN A 154 -3.51 -21.16 -5.95
CA GLN A 154 -2.33 -20.31 -5.80
C GLN A 154 -1.67 -20.53 -4.44
N PRO A 155 -0.32 -20.51 -4.38
CA PRO A 155 0.39 -20.68 -3.10
C PRO A 155 0.19 -19.47 -2.18
N MET A 156 -0.03 -19.76 -0.89
CA MET A 156 -0.08 -18.74 0.16
C MET A 156 1.32 -18.23 0.55
N GLN A 157 2.37 -18.99 0.24
CA GLN A 157 3.78 -18.69 0.55
C GLN A 157 4.65 -18.99 -0.68
N HIS A 158 4.51 -18.16 -1.71
CA HIS A 158 5.40 -18.22 -2.88
C HIS A 158 6.73 -17.58 -2.54
N LEU A 159 7.83 -18.33 -2.68
CA LEU A 159 9.18 -17.84 -2.35
C LEU A 159 9.60 -16.75 -3.35
N LEU A 160 10.03 -15.62 -2.83
CA LEU A 160 10.57 -14.54 -3.66
C LEU A 160 12.07 -14.76 -3.95
N PRO A 161 12.55 -14.41 -5.15
CA PRO A 161 13.98 -14.49 -5.45
C PRO A 161 14.75 -13.54 -4.53
N SER A 162 15.90 -14.01 -4.01
CA SER A 162 16.82 -13.16 -3.27
C SER A 162 17.39 -12.06 -4.18
N SER A 163 17.63 -10.86 -3.63
CA SER A 163 18.05 -9.67 -4.39
C SER A 163 19.34 -9.82 -5.21
N SER A 164 20.16 -10.84 -4.93
CA SER A 164 21.35 -11.17 -5.73
C SER A 164 21.06 -11.64 -7.16
N ALA A 165 19.84 -12.08 -7.46
CA ALA A 165 19.46 -12.61 -8.78
C ALA A 165 18.89 -11.54 -9.73
N HIS A 166 18.61 -10.33 -9.28
CA HIS A 166 17.96 -9.29 -10.11
C HIS A 166 18.94 -8.43 -10.91
N SER A 167 20.20 -8.32 -10.47
CA SER A 167 21.24 -7.55 -11.19
C SER A 167 21.71 -8.18 -12.50
N SER A 168 21.51 -9.47 -12.69
CA SER A 168 22.01 -10.19 -13.88
C SER A 168 21.03 -10.25 -15.07
N ARG A 169 19.76 -9.82 -14.88
CA ARG A 169 18.76 -9.84 -15.98
C ARG A 169 18.53 -8.49 -16.68
N LEU A 170 19.16 -7.42 -16.21
CA LEU A 170 19.10 -6.09 -16.84
C LEU A 170 20.33 -5.78 -17.70
N ALA A 171 21.27 -6.72 -17.84
CA ALA A 171 22.51 -6.59 -18.62
C ALA A 171 22.61 -7.55 -19.82
N ALA A 172 21.48 -8.05 -20.34
CA ALA A 172 21.44 -8.86 -21.54
C ALA A 172 20.44 -8.32 -22.55
#